data_e5ade7084df962a46c43b1b190dcb863
#
_entry.id   e5ade7084df962a46c43b1b190dcb863
#
_cell.length_a   1.000
_cell.length_b   1.000
_cell.length_c   1.000
_cell.angle_alpha   90.00
_cell.angle_beta   90.00
_cell.angle_gamma   90.00
#
_symmetry.space_group_name_H-M   'P 1'
#
loop_
_entity.id
_entity.type
_entity.pdbx_description
1 polymer ?
#
loop_
_entity_poly.entity_id
_entity_poly.type
_entity_poly.pdbx_seq_one_letter_code
_entity_poly.pdbx_strand_id
1 'polypeptide(L)'
;MAKCVHLFAWLMLASCTWCGAQNTASQPKEVSADTSGVVSPHGPNAITRNLIQDRKGNIWMAAFDGIFRYDGKSFTNVTSKVSSARFFSVLEDRKGNLWFGTIGSGVYRYDGKMFQHFTTAQGLIDDRVPHLYEDKSGNIWFGTLKGLSRYDGKQFRSFRATMAPPFTSLETGELPPDDHDDVNSIIEDKSGKFWFGTRGNARVYDGKTSTLLVHDGQTFTNVRTIIEDSKGNVWLAGQDGLWRYDGIAFTNITDDFVGYVYEDRKGNIWTSSQDAISGKWGISRYDKKGLSDKKPVATKIASEYAVNERMTFGILEASDGSIWFGSLGGVYRYDGNSVKDFKGK
;
A
#
# COMPACT_ATOMS: atom_id res chain seq x y z
N MET A 1 -88.83 -13.88 17.25
CA MET A 1 -87.99 -14.69 16.38
C MET A 1 -87.14 -13.74 15.55
N ALA A 2 -85.93 -13.47 15.96
CA ALA A 2 -84.98 -12.62 15.23
C ALA A 2 -83.78 -13.42 14.89
N LYS A 3 -83.48 -13.57 13.57
CA LYS A 3 -82.37 -14.28 13.02
C LYS A 3 -81.13 -13.35 12.98
N CYS A 4 -80.08 -13.67 13.75
CA CYS A 4 -78.74 -13.07 13.59
C CYS A 4 -78.07 -13.58 12.31
N VAL A 5 -77.69 -12.61 11.49
CA VAL A 5 -76.83 -12.86 10.30
C VAL A 5 -75.40 -12.46 10.72
N HIS A 6 -74.49 -13.42 10.74
CA HIS A 6 -73.05 -13.16 10.97
C HIS A 6 -72.40 -12.83 9.64
N LEU A 7 -71.91 -11.61 9.52
CA LEU A 7 -71.06 -11.16 8.41
C LEU A 7 -69.62 -11.50 8.76
N PHE A 8 -68.99 -12.44 8.02
CA PHE A 8 -67.54 -12.69 8.10
C PHE A 8 -66.84 -11.70 7.15
N ALA A 9 -66.11 -10.74 7.74
CA ALA A 9 -65.22 -9.89 6.97
C ALA A 9 -63.86 -10.59 6.85
N TRP A 10 -63.47 -10.93 5.59
CA TRP A 10 -62.14 -11.41 5.25
C TRP A 10 -61.20 -10.20 5.14
N LEU A 11 -60.27 -10.07 6.11
CA LEU A 11 -59.13 -9.16 5.99
C LEU A 11 -58.06 -9.84 5.15
N MET A 12 -57.91 -9.38 3.90
CA MET A 12 -56.72 -9.72 3.10
C MET A 12 -55.54 -8.87 3.59
N LEU A 13 -54.64 -9.48 4.31
CA LEU A 13 -53.29 -8.94 4.59
C LEU A 13 -52.45 -9.04 3.33
N ALA A 14 -52.36 -7.94 2.59
CA ALA A 14 -51.37 -7.81 1.52
C ALA A 14 -50.00 -7.68 2.18
N SER A 15 -49.25 -8.76 2.28
CA SER A 15 -47.82 -8.73 2.62
C SER A 15 -47.06 -8.13 1.41
N CYS A 16 -46.79 -6.82 1.50
CA CYS A 16 -45.77 -6.21 0.65
C CYS A 16 -44.40 -6.82 1.00
N THR A 17 -43.99 -7.82 0.27
CA THR A 17 -42.61 -8.25 0.24
C THR A 17 -41.79 -7.15 -0.42
N TRP A 18 -41.22 -6.30 0.41
CA TRP A 18 -40.19 -5.37 -0.04
C TRP A 18 -38.97 -6.18 -0.43
N CYS A 19 -38.85 -6.48 -1.73
CA CYS A 19 -37.66 -7.08 -2.30
C CYS A 19 -36.63 -5.96 -2.42
N GLY A 20 -36.01 -5.61 -1.29
CA GLY A 20 -34.77 -4.86 -1.28
C GLY A 20 -33.70 -5.74 -1.91
N ALA A 21 -33.24 -5.40 -3.12
CA ALA A 21 -32.07 -6.01 -3.69
C ALA A 21 -30.89 -5.77 -2.74
N GLN A 22 -30.65 -6.72 -1.85
CA GLN A 22 -29.39 -6.80 -1.13
C GLN A 22 -28.36 -7.16 -2.21
N ASN A 23 -27.50 -6.19 -2.56
CA ASN A 23 -26.28 -6.44 -3.27
C ASN A 23 -25.40 -7.29 -2.33
N THR A 24 -25.64 -8.61 -2.34
CA THR A 24 -24.79 -9.56 -1.62
C THR A 24 -23.48 -9.65 -2.39
N ALA A 25 -22.47 -8.92 -1.91
CA ALA A 25 -21.10 -9.09 -2.37
C ALA A 25 -20.78 -10.60 -2.38
N SER A 26 -20.25 -11.09 -3.49
CA SER A 26 -19.94 -12.51 -3.63
C SER A 26 -18.88 -12.89 -2.58
N GLN A 27 -18.94 -14.13 -2.06
CA GLN A 27 -17.91 -14.61 -1.15
C GLN A 27 -16.53 -14.61 -1.83
N PRO A 28 -15.45 -14.36 -1.08
CA PRO A 28 -14.10 -14.44 -1.65
C PRO A 28 -13.85 -15.83 -2.20
N LYS A 29 -13.20 -15.89 -3.36
CA LYS A 29 -12.82 -17.17 -3.95
C LYS A 29 -11.69 -17.78 -3.14
N GLU A 30 -11.90 -18.94 -2.54
CA GLU A 30 -10.83 -19.72 -1.94
C GLU A 30 -10.00 -20.37 -3.05
N VAL A 31 -8.70 -20.14 -3.01
CA VAL A 31 -7.73 -20.79 -3.89
C VAL A 31 -6.90 -21.71 -3.03
N SER A 32 -7.14 -23.02 -3.17
CA SER A 32 -6.32 -24.05 -2.50
C SER A 32 -4.88 -23.87 -2.93
N ALA A 33 -4.01 -23.55 -1.98
CA ALA A 33 -2.61 -23.37 -2.27
C ALA A 33 -1.87 -24.68 -2.03
N ASP A 34 -1.39 -25.28 -3.09
CA ASP A 34 -0.14 -26.01 -2.99
C ASP A 34 0.97 -24.96 -2.75
N THR A 35 1.11 -24.56 -1.47
CA THR A 35 2.08 -23.54 -1.02
C THR A 35 3.51 -24.07 -1.00
N SER A 36 3.74 -25.30 -1.48
CA SER A 36 5.10 -25.84 -1.62
C SER A 36 5.97 -24.96 -2.52
N GLY A 37 5.33 -24.18 -3.42
CA GLY A 37 6.02 -23.17 -4.24
C GLY A 37 7.23 -23.69 -5.01
N VAL A 38 7.80 -22.87 -5.86
CA VAL A 38 9.09 -23.18 -6.47
C VAL A 38 10.19 -22.61 -5.58
N VAL A 39 11.03 -23.50 -5.03
CA VAL A 39 12.20 -23.11 -4.22
C VAL A 39 13.39 -22.89 -5.14
N SER A 40 14.12 -21.81 -4.94
CA SER A 40 15.27 -21.39 -5.73
C SER A 40 16.32 -20.70 -4.85
N PRO A 41 17.62 -20.78 -5.18
CA PRO A 41 18.62 -19.92 -4.58
C PRO A 41 18.52 -18.47 -5.06
N HIS A 42 17.68 -18.21 -6.08
CA HIS A 42 17.50 -16.90 -6.72
C HIS A 42 16.16 -16.29 -6.34
N GLY A 43 16.16 -14.96 -6.17
CA GLY A 43 14.99 -14.15 -5.94
C GLY A 43 14.22 -13.83 -7.23
N PRO A 44 13.26 -12.87 -7.16
CA PRO A 44 12.54 -12.40 -8.34
C PRO A 44 13.48 -11.81 -9.39
N ASN A 45 13.17 -12.04 -10.67
CA ASN A 45 13.90 -11.48 -11.82
C ASN A 45 13.11 -10.35 -12.50
N ALA A 46 11.96 -9.98 -11.98
CA ALA A 46 11.06 -8.95 -12.49
C ALA A 46 11.01 -7.74 -11.55
N ILE A 47 10.22 -6.75 -11.94
CA ILE A 47 9.96 -5.56 -11.12
C ILE A 47 9.50 -5.99 -9.72
N THR A 48 10.28 -5.65 -8.70
CA THR A 48 9.98 -5.89 -7.29
C THR A 48 9.66 -4.56 -6.63
N ARG A 49 8.40 -4.37 -6.23
CA ARG A 49 7.89 -3.04 -5.83
C ARG A 49 7.89 -2.80 -4.33
N ASN A 50 7.59 -3.83 -3.55
CA ASN A 50 7.43 -3.68 -2.11
C ASN A 50 7.96 -4.91 -1.37
N LEU A 51 8.51 -4.68 -0.18
CA LEU A 51 9.10 -5.71 0.67
C LEU A 51 8.70 -5.48 2.11
N ILE A 52 8.49 -6.57 2.85
CA ILE A 52 8.34 -6.54 4.30
C ILE A 52 9.13 -7.70 4.93
N GLN A 53 9.47 -7.57 6.21
CA GLN A 53 9.88 -8.70 7.03
C GLN A 53 8.71 -9.11 7.92
N ASP A 54 8.29 -10.37 7.86
CA ASP A 54 7.23 -10.88 8.71
C ASP A 54 7.74 -11.10 10.15
N ARG A 55 6.83 -11.34 11.09
CA ARG A 55 7.15 -11.59 12.51
C ARG A 55 7.98 -12.84 12.75
N LYS A 56 8.07 -13.73 11.75
CA LYS A 56 8.91 -14.95 11.78
C LYS A 56 10.31 -14.70 11.22
N GLY A 57 10.59 -13.50 10.74
CA GLY A 57 11.86 -13.09 10.17
C GLY A 57 12.01 -13.37 8.68
N ASN A 58 10.99 -13.90 7.98
CA ASN A 58 11.07 -14.08 6.54
C ASN A 58 10.88 -12.74 5.83
N ILE A 59 11.57 -12.55 4.70
CA ILE A 59 11.37 -11.39 3.84
C ILE A 59 10.42 -11.75 2.71
N TRP A 60 9.33 -11.01 2.61
CA TRP A 60 8.32 -11.16 1.59
C TRP A 60 8.46 -10.06 0.55
N MET A 61 8.33 -10.42 -0.72
CA MET A 61 8.55 -9.54 -1.86
C MET A 61 7.37 -9.62 -2.82
N ALA A 62 6.77 -8.47 -3.09
CA ALA A 62 5.75 -8.34 -4.12
C ALA A 62 6.43 -8.01 -5.45
N ALA A 63 6.45 -8.97 -6.37
CA ALA A 63 7.10 -8.84 -7.66
C ALA A 63 6.13 -9.15 -8.82
N PHE A 64 6.48 -8.70 -10.03
CA PHE A 64 5.63 -8.91 -11.20
C PHE A 64 5.59 -10.35 -11.68
N ASP A 65 6.55 -11.17 -11.26
CA ASP A 65 6.63 -12.61 -11.51
C ASP A 65 6.18 -13.48 -10.32
N GLY A 66 5.60 -12.88 -9.28
CA GLY A 66 5.02 -13.60 -8.15
C GLY A 66 5.29 -12.98 -6.79
N ILE A 67 4.83 -13.67 -5.76
CA ILE A 67 5.19 -13.40 -4.37
C ILE A 67 6.31 -14.33 -3.96
N PHE A 68 7.43 -13.75 -3.54
CA PHE A 68 8.58 -14.48 -3.06
C PHE A 68 8.73 -14.33 -1.56
N ARG A 69 9.04 -15.45 -0.89
CA ARG A 69 9.45 -15.50 0.50
C ARG A 69 10.91 -15.93 0.59
N TYR A 70 11.73 -15.16 1.27
CA TYR A 70 13.10 -15.52 1.63
C TYR A 70 13.17 -15.89 3.10
N ASP A 71 13.66 -17.09 3.42
CA ASP A 71 13.73 -17.64 4.76
C ASP A 71 15.11 -17.53 5.42
N GLY A 72 16.00 -16.72 4.82
CA GLY A 72 17.40 -16.57 5.22
C GLY A 72 18.36 -17.47 4.44
N LYS A 73 17.84 -18.45 3.68
CA LYS A 73 18.65 -19.43 2.90
C LYS A 73 18.21 -19.50 1.45
N SER A 74 16.93 -19.58 1.20
CA SER A 74 16.37 -19.79 -0.14
C SER A 74 15.14 -18.91 -0.37
N PHE A 75 14.81 -18.71 -1.63
CA PHE A 75 13.58 -18.06 -2.05
C PHE A 75 12.53 -19.10 -2.42
N THR A 76 11.29 -18.83 -2.07
CA THR A 76 10.13 -19.64 -2.50
C THR A 76 9.16 -18.71 -3.22
N ASN A 77 8.87 -18.95 -4.50
CA ASN A 77 7.75 -18.30 -5.17
C ASN A 77 6.46 -19.00 -4.75
N VAL A 78 5.76 -18.41 -3.76
CA VAL A 78 4.57 -19.03 -3.13
C VAL A 78 3.33 -18.94 -4.01
N THR A 79 3.35 -18.11 -5.04
CA THR A 79 2.22 -17.94 -5.98
C THR A 79 2.40 -18.65 -7.30
N SER A 80 3.50 -19.34 -7.52
CA SER A 80 3.83 -20.00 -8.78
C SER A 80 2.75 -20.96 -9.31
N LYS A 81 1.96 -21.55 -8.41
CA LYS A 81 0.83 -22.44 -8.73
C LYS A 81 -0.54 -21.82 -8.41
N VAL A 82 -0.57 -20.58 -7.93
CA VAL A 82 -1.78 -19.90 -7.46
C VAL A 82 -2.25 -18.84 -8.46
N SER A 83 -1.32 -18.01 -8.94
CA SER A 83 -1.66 -16.87 -9.80
C SER A 83 -0.44 -16.37 -10.58
N SER A 84 -0.68 -15.95 -11.81
CA SER A 84 0.27 -15.21 -12.64
C SER A 84 0.09 -13.69 -12.55
N ALA A 85 -0.64 -13.20 -11.55
CA ALA A 85 -0.86 -11.78 -11.36
C ALA A 85 0.46 -11.03 -11.10
N ARG A 86 0.51 -9.77 -11.51
CA ARG A 86 1.61 -8.85 -11.19
C ARG A 86 1.39 -8.26 -9.81
N PHE A 87 2.16 -8.71 -8.83
CA PHE A 87 2.05 -8.25 -7.46
C PHE A 87 2.83 -6.95 -7.25
N PHE A 88 2.27 -6.06 -6.46
CA PHE A 88 2.79 -4.71 -6.31
C PHE A 88 3.00 -4.29 -4.85
N SER A 89 2.13 -4.70 -3.95
CA SER A 89 2.18 -4.36 -2.53
C SER A 89 2.03 -5.59 -1.65
N VAL A 90 2.64 -5.55 -0.47
CA VAL A 90 2.56 -6.61 0.54
C VAL A 90 2.42 -5.99 1.93
N LEU A 91 1.60 -6.61 2.78
CA LEU A 91 1.35 -6.22 4.17
C LEU A 91 1.18 -7.49 5.02
N GLU A 92 1.77 -7.55 6.20
CA GLU A 92 1.38 -8.51 7.26
C GLU A 92 0.45 -7.80 8.24
N ASP A 93 -0.79 -8.28 8.40
CA ASP A 93 -1.74 -7.73 9.36
C ASP A 93 -1.42 -8.17 10.81
N ARG A 94 -2.05 -7.52 11.80
CA ARG A 94 -1.84 -7.86 13.22
C ARG A 94 -2.28 -9.27 13.59
N LYS A 95 -3.10 -9.92 12.77
CA LYS A 95 -3.54 -11.31 12.93
C LYS A 95 -2.55 -12.30 12.30
N GLY A 96 -1.50 -11.81 11.61
CA GLY A 96 -0.49 -12.62 10.94
C GLY A 96 -0.90 -13.08 9.54
N ASN A 97 -1.98 -12.53 8.96
CA ASN A 97 -2.27 -12.77 7.56
C ASN A 97 -1.42 -11.87 6.67
N LEU A 98 -1.03 -12.39 5.53
CA LEU A 98 -0.35 -11.62 4.51
C LEU A 98 -1.34 -11.18 3.44
N TRP A 99 -1.29 -9.92 3.07
CA TRP A 99 -2.11 -9.31 2.04
C TRP A 99 -1.23 -8.87 0.88
N PHE A 100 -1.66 -9.16 -0.33
CA PHE A 100 -0.91 -8.89 -1.55
C PHE A 100 -1.79 -8.15 -2.56
N GLY A 101 -1.48 -6.91 -2.82
CA GLY A 101 -2.14 -6.12 -3.85
C GLY A 101 -1.51 -6.35 -5.21
N THR A 102 -2.34 -6.32 -6.25
CA THR A 102 -1.92 -6.55 -7.64
C THR A 102 -2.23 -5.36 -8.56
N ILE A 103 -1.67 -5.37 -9.74
CA ILE A 103 -2.04 -4.44 -10.80
C ILE A 103 -2.99 -5.14 -11.77
N GLY A 104 -4.30 -5.11 -11.42
CA GLY A 104 -5.41 -5.55 -12.27
C GLY A 104 -6.01 -6.91 -11.93
N SER A 105 -5.62 -7.52 -10.79
CA SER A 105 -6.20 -8.79 -10.33
C SER A 105 -6.69 -8.72 -8.88
N GLY A 106 -6.97 -7.52 -8.35
CA GLY A 106 -7.44 -7.34 -6.98
C GLY A 106 -6.40 -7.66 -5.91
N VAL A 107 -6.82 -8.32 -4.84
CA VAL A 107 -6.04 -8.58 -3.64
C VAL A 107 -6.11 -10.06 -3.27
N TYR A 108 -4.98 -10.60 -2.86
CA TYR A 108 -4.87 -11.93 -2.27
C TYR A 108 -4.56 -11.80 -0.78
N ARG A 109 -5.29 -12.53 0.06
CA ARG A 109 -5.01 -12.73 1.48
C ARG A 109 -4.52 -14.15 1.70
N TYR A 110 -3.42 -14.31 2.44
CA TYR A 110 -2.83 -15.58 2.77
C TYR A 110 -2.76 -15.75 4.30
N ASP A 111 -3.37 -16.78 4.84
CA ASP A 111 -3.42 -17.07 6.28
C ASP A 111 -2.31 -18.02 6.76
N GLY A 112 -1.37 -18.36 5.88
CA GLY A 112 -0.32 -19.36 6.11
C GLY A 112 -0.65 -20.73 5.54
N LYS A 113 -1.90 -20.97 5.08
CA LYS A 113 -2.38 -22.24 4.52
C LYS A 113 -3.12 -22.06 3.20
N MET A 114 -4.00 -21.08 3.12
CA MET A 114 -4.88 -20.85 1.99
C MET A 114 -4.85 -19.42 1.52
N PHE A 115 -5.05 -19.22 0.22
CA PHE A 115 -5.29 -17.90 -0.34
C PHE A 115 -6.78 -17.63 -0.48
N GLN A 116 -7.20 -16.44 -0.11
CA GLN A 116 -8.49 -15.85 -0.46
C GLN A 116 -8.26 -14.72 -1.46
N HIS A 117 -9.09 -14.65 -2.48
CA HIS A 117 -8.97 -13.68 -3.55
C HIS A 117 -10.18 -12.74 -3.54
N PHE A 118 -9.90 -11.45 -3.51
CA PHE A 118 -10.88 -10.35 -3.48
C PHE A 118 -10.69 -9.46 -4.70
N THR A 119 -11.79 -9.12 -5.33
CA THR A 119 -11.85 -8.25 -6.51
C THR A 119 -13.00 -7.23 -6.37
N THR A 120 -13.27 -6.49 -7.40
CA THR A 120 -14.45 -5.64 -7.49
C THR A 120 -15.77 -6.40 -7.27
N ALA A 121 -15.81 -7.70 -7.57
CA ALA A 121 -16.97 -8.56 -7.28
C ALA A 121 -17.22 -8.75 -5.76
N GLN A 122 -16.22 -8.58 -4.91
CA GLN A 122 -16.33 -8.62 -3.46
C GLN A 122 -16.46 -7.22 -2.83
N GLY A 123 -16.39 -6.16 -3.63
CA GLY A 123 -16.60 -4.77 -3.18
C GLY A 123 -15.36 -3.88 -3.18
N LEU A 124 -14.22 -4.34 -3.75
CA LEU A 124 -13.13 -3.42 -4.07
C LEU A 124 -13.61 -2.38 -5.09
N ILE A 125 -13.13 -1.13 -4.98
CA ILE A 125 -13.46 -0.08 -5.95
C ILE A 125 -12.72 -0.27 -7.29
N ASP A 126 -11.52 -0.88 -7.25
CA ASP A 126 -10.69 -1.18 -8.43
C ASP A 126 -9.76 -2.35 -8.13
N ASP A 127 -9.47 -3.19 -9.14
CA ASP A 127 -8.60 -4.36 -9.02
C ASP A 127 -7.09 -4.02 -9.13
N ARG A 128 -6.74 -2.75 -9.30
CA ARG A 128 -5.35 -2.25 -9.30
C ARG A 128 -5.05 -1.65 -7.94
N VAL A 129 -4.31 -2.39 -7.09
CA VAL A 129 -4.09 -2.08 -5.68
C VAL A 129 -2.60 -1.88 -5.40
N PRO A 130 -2.05 -0.68 -5.66
CA PRO A 130 -0.65 -0.37 -5.43
C PRO A 130 -0.27 -0.22 -3.95
N HIS A 131 -1.21 0.01 -3.04
CA HIS A 131 -0.91 0.25 -1.64
C HIS A 131 -1.86 -0.47 -0.68
N LEU A 132 -1.30 -0.94 0.43
CA LEU A 132 -1.98 -1.63 1.52
C LEU A 132 -1.60 -0.99 2.85
N TYR A 133 -2.56 -0.82 3.74
CA TYR A 133 -2.33 -0.30 5.08
C TYR A 133 -3.31 -0.91 6.09
N GLU A 134 -2.85 -1.26 7.29
CA GLU A 134 -3.72 -1.65 8.41
C GLU A 134 -3.83 -0.49 9.40
N ASP A 135 -5.06 0.01 9.63
CA ASP A 135 -5.31 1.09 10.59
C ASP A 135 -5.24 0.60 12.05
N LYS A 136 -5.25 1.54 13.01
CA LYS A 136 -5.20 1.23 14.45
C LYS A 136 -6.39 0.39 14.93
N SER A 137 -7.51 0.44 14.21
CA SER A 137 -8.71 -0.35 14.50
C SER A 137 -8.66 -1.76 13.90
N GLY A 138 -7.62 -2.10 13.10
CA GLY A 138 -7.45 -3.39 12.45
C GLY A 138 -8.21 -3.53 11.14
N ASN A 139 -8.69 -2.43 10.56
CA ASN A 139 -9.23 -2.45 9.21
C ASN A 139 -8.08 -2.41 8.20
N ILE A 140 -8.25 -3.11 7.07
CA ILE A 140 -7.30 -3.07 5.97
C ILE A 140 -7.77 -2.06 4.94
N TRP A 141 -6.90 -1.12 4.62
CA TRP A 141 -7.12 -0.12 3.59
C TRP A 141 -6.38 -0.49 2.31
N PHE A 142 -7.03 -0.28 1.21
CA PHE A 142 -6.55 -0.55 -0.13
C PHE A 142 -6.53 0.77 -0.90
N GLY A 143 -5.33 1.28 -1.16
CA GLY A 143 -5.13 2.35 -2.11
C GLY A 143 -5.22 1.78 -3.52
N THR A 144 -6.14 2.30 -4.32
CA THR A 144 -6.39 1.83 -5.69
C THR A 144 -6.22 2.95 -6.70
N LEU A 145 -6.27 2.62 -7.99
CA LEU A 145 -6.21 3.63 -9.05
C LEU A 145 -7.55 4.38 -9.25
N LYS A 146 -8.60 4.07 -8.47
CA LYS A 146 -9.90 4.75 -8.52
C LYS A 146 -10.38 5.23 -7.16
N GLY A 147 -9.49 5.30 -6.16
CA GLY A 147 -9.84 5.72 -4.80
C GLY A 147 -9.42 4.71 -3.75
N LEU A 148 -10.18 4.64 -2.67
CA LEU A 148 -9.90 3.86 -1.48
C LEU A 148 -10.95 2.78 -1.27
N SER A 149 -10.54 1.61 -0.83
CA SER A 149 -11.43 0.62 -0.22
C SER A 149 -10.94 0.29 1.18
N ARG A 150 -11.86 0.06 2.12
CA ARG A 150 -11.58 -0.38 3.49
C ARG A 150 -12.33 -1.67 3.76
N TYR A 151 -11.63 -2.65 4.30
CA TYR A 151 -12.17 -3.94 4.72
C TYR A 151 -12.13 -4.04 6.24
N ASP A 152 -13.27 -4.26 6.88
CA ASP A 152 -13.42 -4.36 8.34
C ASP A 152 -13.35 -5.81 8.87
N GLY A 153 -12.98 -6.75 7.99
CA GLY A 153 -12.99 -8.19 8.28
C GLY A 153 -14.25 -8.89 7.81
N LYS A 154 -15.28 -8.15 7.37
CA LYS A 154 -16.57 -8.69 6.92
C LYS A 154 -16.97 -8.14 5.56
N GLN A 155 -16.85 -6.82 5.37
CA GLN A 155 -17.32 -6.13 4.16
C GLN A 155 -16.36 -5.02 3.74
N PHE A 156 -16.42 -4.71 2.45
CA PHE A 156 -15.72 -3.55 1.90
C PHE A 156 -16.61 -2.30 1.98
N ARG A 157 -15.95 -1.15 2.19
CA ARG A 157 -16.52 0.18 1.95
C ARG A 157 -15.53 0.96 1.09
N SER A 158 -16.04 1.64 0.08
CA SER A 158 -15.21 2.37 -0.89
C SER A 158 -15.42 3.87 -0.77
N PHE A 159 -14.35 4.64 -1.05
CA PHE A 159 -14.28 6.08 -0.87
C PHE A 159 -13.46 6.70 -2.00
N ARG A 160 -13.73 7.96 -2.33
CA ARG A 160 -12.85 8.77 -3.18
C ARG A 160 -11.80 9.48 -2.34
N ALA A 161 -10.57 9.49 -2.81
CA ALA A 161 -9.48 10.19 -2.13
C ALA A 161 -9.60 11.72 -2.25
N THR A 162 -10.24 12.21 -3.33
CA THR A 162 -10.38 13.65 -3.65
C THR A 162 -11.63 14.29 -3.05
N MET A 163 -12.60 13.51 -2.52
CA MET A 163 -13.82 14.08 -1.97
C MET A 163 -13.58 14.76 -0.62
N ALA A 164 -14.20 15.95 -0.46
CA ALA A 164 -14.35 16.57 0.86
C ALA A 164 -15.27 15.72 1.75
N PRO A 165 -15.02 15.62 3.08
CA PRO A 165 -15.88 14.86 3.98
C PRO A 165 -17.27 15.50 4.14
N PRO A 166 -18.21 14.70 4.65
CA PRO A 166 -18.00 13.33 5.12
C PRO A 166 -17.70 12.39 3.96
N PHE A 167 -16.76 11.47 4.13
CA PHE A 167 -16.57 10.39 3.15
C PHE A 167 -17.89 9.62 3.04
N THR A 168 -18.75 10.03 2.13
CA THR A 168 -19.93 9.26 1.79
C THR A 168 -19.43 7.98 1.12
N SER A 169 -19.79 6.84 1.71
CA SER A 169 -19.61 5.56 1.02
C SER A 169 -20.27 5.69 -0.34
N LEU A 170 -19.52 5.41 -1.39
CA LEU A 170 -20.08 5.36 -2.73
C LEU A 170 -21.08 4.21 -2.77
N GLU A 171 -22.36 4.54 -2.75
CA GLU A 171 -23.37 3.62 -3.23
C GLU A 171 -23.09 3.43 -4.71
N THR A 172 -23.13 2.18 -5.16
CA THR A 172 -22.79 1.73 -6.50
C THR A 172 -23.43 2.62 -7.58
N GLY A 173 -22.68 3.58 -8.07
CA GLY A 173 -23.02 4.50 -9.14
C GLY A 173 -21.76 4.86 -9.91
N GLU A 174 -21.89 5.06 -11.22
CA GLU A 174 -20.78 5.40 -12.11
C GLU A 174 -20.03 6.64 -11.57
N LEU A 175 -18.76 6.43 -11.26
CA LEU A 175 -17.84 7.50 -10.89
C LEU A 175 -17.53 8.33 -12.12
N PRO A 176 -17.73 9.66 -12.12
CA PRO A 176 -17.17 10.47 -13.20
C PRO A 176 -15.65 10.24 -13.21
N PRO A 177 -15.02 10.19 -14.37
CA PRO A 177 -13.58 10.03 -14.48
C PRO A 177 -12.92 11.25 -13.85
N ASP A 178 -12.29 11.06 -12.69
CA ASP A 178 -11.35 11.99 -12.12
C ASP A 178 -9.97 11.33 -12.17
N ASP A 179 -9.07 11.86 -12.99
CA ASP A 179 -7.77 11.28 -13.29
C ASP A 179 -6.79 11.32 -12.09
N HIS A 180 -7.24 11.74 -10.91
CA HIS A 180 -6.38 12.02 -9.76
C HIS A 180 -6.70 11.22 -8.49
N ASP A 181 -7.59 10.25 -8.57
CA ASP A 181 -7.98 9.40 -7.43
C ASP A 181 -7.04 8.20 -7.18
N ASP A 182 -5.93 8.09 -7.93
CA ASP A 182 -4.93 7.02 -7.66
C ASP A 182 -4.28 7.23 -6.29
N VAL A 183 -4.53 6.32 -5.37
CA VAL A 183 -3.95 6.38 -4.02
C VAL A 183 -2.69 5.54 -3.95
N ASN A 184 -1.55 6.21 -3.82
CA ASN A 184 -0.23 5.60 -3.77
C ASN A 184 0.25 5.32 -2.35
N SER A 185 -0.25 6.05 -1.36
CA SER A 185 0.17 5.92 0.03
C SER A 185 -0.93 6.30 1.01
N ILE A 186 -1.03 5.54 2.09
CA ILE A 186 -1.98 5.76 3.20
C ILE A 186 -1.23 5.48 4.49
N ILE A 187 -1.36 6.37 5.46
CA ILE A 187 -0.95 6.11 6.85
C ILE A 187 -1.99 6.70 7.81
N GLU A 188 -2.09 6.15 9.00
CA GLU A 188 -2.72 6.77 10.16
C GLU A 188 -1.62 7.19 11.14
N ASP A 189 -1.45 8.50 11.35
CA ASP A 189 -0.42 9.03 12.24
C ASP A 189 -0.73 8.75 13.72
N LYS A 190 0.22 8.99 14.62
CA LYS A 190 0.09 8.75 16.06
C LYS A 190 -1.12 9.49 16.66
N SER A 191 -1.53 10.62 16.09
CA SER A 191 -2.70 11.39 16.53
C SER A 191 -4.05 10.82 16.03
N GLY A 192 -4.03 9.82 15.11
CA GLY A 192 -5.22 9.21 14.52
C GLY A 192 -5.69 9.91 13.25
N LYS A 193 -4.91 10.81 12.67
CA LYS A 193 -5.21 11.41 11.37
C LYS A 193 -4.72 10.50 10.25
N PHE A 194 -5.53 10.41 9.21
CA PHE A 194 -5.16 9.71 7.99
C PHE A 194 -4.51 10.66 6.98
N TRP A 195 -3.39 10.23 6.43
CA TRP A 195 -2.68 10.94 5.38
C TRP A 195 -2.77 10.13 4.08
N PHE A 196 -3.13 10.80 3.01
CA PHE A 196 -3.30 10.19 1.69
C PHE A 196 -2.40 10.89 0.68
N GLY A 197 -1.57 10.10 0.01
CA GLY A 197 -0.78 10.54 -1.13
C GLY A 197 -1.38 10.01 -2.41
N THR A 198 -1.71 10.90 -3.34
CA THR A 198 -2.28 10.56 -4.64
C THR A 198 -1.37 11.03 -5.78
N ARG A 199 -1.72 10.67 -7.01
CA ARG A 199 -1.05 11.24 -8.19
C ARG A 199 -1.26 12.75 -8.29
N GLY A 200 -2.43 13.25 -7.93
CA GLY A 200 -2.80 14.66 -8.10
C GLY A 200 -2.50 15.55 -6.90
N ASN A 201 -2.46 14.99 -5.69
CA ASN A 201 -2.29 15.80 -4.46
C ASN A 201 -1.93 14.94 -3.24
N ALA A 202 -1.79 15.61 -2.08
CA ALA A 202 -1.79 14.97 -0.77
C ALA A 202 -2.83 15.61 0.14
N ARG A 203 -3.45 14.79 1.00
CA ARG A 203 -4.50 15.25 1.91
C ARG A 203 -4.31 14.62 3.30
N VAL A 204 -4.80 15.34 4.32
CA VAL A 204 -4.93 14.83 5.68
C VAL A 204 -6.38 14.84 6.12
N TYR A 205 -6.84 13.76 6.74
CA TYR A 205 -8.19 13.59 7.28
C TYR A 205 -8.15 13.38 8.79
N ASP A 206 -8.86 14.21 9.54
CA ASP A 206 -8.86 14.22 11.00
C ASP A 206 -10.07 13.48 11.63
N GLY A 207 -10.82 12.74 10.81
CA GLY A 207 -12.07 12.08 11.21
C GLY A 207 -13.32 12.92 10.92
N LYS A 208 -13.17 14.22 10.57
CA LYS A 208 -14.27 15.14 10.24
C LYS A 208 -14.05 15.86 8.93
N THR A 209 -12.85 16.40 8.72
CA THR A 209 -12.50 17.22 7.56
C THR A 209 -11.29 16.63 6.83
N SER A 210 -11.31 16.72 5.49
CA SER A 210 -10.17 16.41 4.64
C SER A 210 -9.54 17.71 4.17
N THR A 211 -8.31 17.96 4.58
CA THR A 211 -7.56 19.17 4.23
C THR A 211 -6.56 18.86 3.14
N LEU A 212 -6.57 19.65 2.08
CA LEU A 212 -5.55 19.61 1.04
C LEU A 212 -4.23 20.13 1.60
N LEU A 213 -3.15 19.40 1.40
CA LEU A 213 -1.82 19.81 1.83
C LEU A 213 -1.19 20.73 0.79
N VAL A 214 -0.63 21.84 1.27
CA VAL A 214 0.06 22.83 0.43
C VAL A 214 1.39 23.22 1.07
N HIS A 215 2.36 23.51 0.25
CA HIS A 215 3.64 24.11 0.62
C HIS A 215 3.92 25.30 -0.32
N ASP A 216 4.36 26.41 0.20
CA ASP A 216 4.66 27.64 -0.57
C ASP A 216 3.53 28.05 -1.55
N GLY A 217 2.27 27.80 -1.14
CA GLY A 217 1.07 28.08 -1.95
C GLY A 217 0.79 27.07 -3.07
N GLN A 218 1.57 25.98 -3.18
CA GLN A 218 1.39 24.92 -4.18
C GLN A 218 0.94 23.61 -3.52
N THR A 219 0.17 22.81 -4.25
CA THR A 219 -0.20 21.47 -3.83
C THR A 219 0.91 20.48 -4.11
N PHE A 220 1.06 19.46 -3.24
CA PHE A 220 1.91 18.32 -3.55
C PHE A 220 1.37 17.56 -4.76
N THR A 221 2.26 17.06 -5.60
CA THR A 221 1.90 16.26 -6.78
C THR A 221 2.61 14.91 -6.78
N ASN A 222 1.92 13.90 -7.32
CA ASN A 222 2.45 12.55 -7.50
C ASN A 222 3.16 12.01 -6.24
N VAL A 223 2.49 12.14 -5.08
CA VAL A 223 3.02 11.65 -3.81
C VAL A 223 3.03 10.13 -3.83
N ARG A 224 4.21 9.55 -3.67
CA ARG A 224 4.47 8.12 -3.81
C ARG A 224 4.48 7.38 -2.49
N THR A 225 5.06 8.00 -1.47
CA THR A 225 5.20 7.40 -0.14
C THR A 225 5.04 8.45 0.93
N ILE A 226 4.27 8.12 1.95
CA ILE A 226 4.14 8.90 3.19
C ILE A 226 4.52 7.98 4.34
N ILE A 227 5.33 8.46 5.28
CA ILE A 227 5.62 7.77 6.55
C ILE A 227 5.52 8.76 7.71
N GLU A 228 5.27 8.26 8.91
CA GLU A 228 5.51 8.98 10.15
C GLU A 228 6.77 8.42 10.81
N ASP A 229 7.73 9.29 11.11
CA ASP A 229 8.97 8.88 11.76
C ASP A 229 8.79 8.64 13.27
N SER A 230 9.83 8.10 13.90
CA SER A 230 9.83 7.80 15.33
C SER A 230 9.60 9.04 16.21
N LYS A 231 9.90 10.23 15.73
CA LYS A 231 9.71 11.52 16.41
C LYS A 231 8.32 12.13 16.17
N GLY A 232 7.51 11.56 15.26
CA GLY A 232 6.18 12.06 14.91
C GLY A 232 6.18 13.06 13.76
N ASN A 233 7.29 13.23 13.05
CA ASN A 233 7.28 14.00 11.81
C ASN A 233 6.68 13.15 10.69
N VAL A 234 5.91 13.79 9.80
CA VAL A 234 5.37 13.14 8.60
C VAL A 234 6.24 13.50 7.40
N TRP A 235 6.68 12.48 6.68
CA TRP A 235 7.51 12.63 5.49
C TRP A 235 6.68 12.34 4.26
N LEU A 236 6.73 13.24 3.27
CA LEU A 236 6.09 13.10 1.97
C LEU A 236 7.18 13.00 0.90
N ALA A 237 7.12 11.96 0.10
CA ALA A 237 8.04 11.69 -0.98
C ALA A 237 7.28 11.59 -2.31
N GLY A 238 7.73 12.28 -3.34
CA GLY A 238 7.03 12.30 -4.63
C GLY A 238 7.75 13.12 -5.69
N GLN A 239 6.96 13.68 -6.61
CA GLN A 239 7.44 14.52 -7.72
C GLN A 239 8.09 15.80 -7.23
N ASP A 240 7.58 16.38 -6.15
CA ASP A 240 8.05 17.64 -5.59
C ASP A 240 9.22 17.45 -4.62
N GLY A 241 9.84 16.26 -4.60
CA GLY A 241 10.97 15.94 -3.76
C GLY A 241 10.63 15.21 -2.49
N LEU A 242 11.45 15.44 -1.45
CA LEU A 242 11.26 14.94 -0.09
C LEU A 242 10.96 16.09 0.85
N TRP A 243 9.82 16.00 1.52
CA TRP A 243 9.35 17.00 2.45
C TRP A 243 9.11 16.40 3.83
N ARG A 244 9.45 17.14 4.88
CA ARG A 244 9.17 16.79 6.28
C ARG A 244 8.20 17.79 6.89
N TYR A 245 7.12 17.31 7.46
CA TYR A 245 6.18 18.06 8.28
C TYR A 245 6.42 17.76 9.76
N ASP A 246 6.72 18.78 10.56
CA ASP A 246 7.04 18.65 11.99
C ASP A 246 5.83 18.88 12.92
N GLY A 247 4.64 18.99 12.36
CA GLY A 247 3.41 19.33 13.06
C GLY A 247 3.02 20.82 12.92
N ILE A 248 3.95 21.66 12.43
CA ILE A 248 3.77 23.12 12.28
C ILE A 248 4.00 23.52 10.83
N ALA A 249 5.12 23.13 10.25
CA ALA A 249 5.56 23.58 8.93
C ALA A 249 6.18 22.44 8.10
N PHE A 250 6.12 22.61 6.78
CA PHE A 250 6.84 21.77 5.85
C PHE A 250 8.27 22.30 5.63
N THR A 251 9.23 21.37 5.62
CA THR A 251 10.63 21.64 5.27
C THR A 251 11.01 20.79 4.08
N ASN A 252 11.49 21.41 2.99
CA ASN A 252 12.07 20.69 1.86
C ASN A 252 13.44 20.14 2.23
N ILE A 253 13.68 18.87 1.90
CA ILE A 253 14.96 18.17 2.15
C ILE A 253 15.75 18.03 0.85
N THR A 254 15.07 17.72 -0.26
CA THR A 254 15.64 17.65 -1.62
C THR A 254 14.54 17.85 -2.65
N ASP A 255 14.90 18.46 -3.79
CA ASP A 255 14.03 18.61 -4.96
C ASP A 255 14.11 17.42 -5.92
N ASP A 256 15.00 16.44 -5.66
CA ASP A 256 15.07 15.22 -6.44
C ASP A 256 13.74 14.45 -6.34
N PHE A 257 13.28 13.85 -7.45
CA PHE A 257 12.14 12.93 -7.37
C PHE A 257 12.43 11.78 -6.40
N VAL A 258 11.57 11.61 -5.38
CA VAL A 258 11.72 10.53 -4.39
C VAL A 258 10.55 9.56 -4.51
N GLY A 259 10.85 8.34 -4.95
CA GLY A 259 9.85 7.30 -5.15
C GLY A 259 9.50 6.52 -3.87
N TYR A 260 10.41 6.49 -2.90
CA TYR A 260 10.22 5.77 -1.64
C TYR A 260 11.03 6.41 -0.51
N VAL A 261 10.45 6.45 0.69
CA VAL A 261 11.10 6.92 1.92
C VAL A 261 10.88 5.90 3.03
N TYR A 262 11.91 5.68 3.86
CA TYR A 262 11.92 4.71 4.95
C TYR A 262 12.78 5.23 6.12
N GLU A 263 12.33 5.06 7.37
CA GLU A 263 13.14 5.32 8.57
C GLU A 263 13.71 3.99 9.08
N ASP A 264 15.06 3.92 9.26
CA ASP A 264 15.69 2.76 9.88
C ASP A 264 15.60 2.81 11.42
N ARG A 265 15.91 1.71 12.10
CA ARG A 265 15.88 1.62 13.57
C ARG A 265 16.81 2.59 14.28
N LYS A 266 17.79 3.15 13.60
CA LYS A 266 18.70 4.18 14.12
C LYS A 266 18.12 5.59 13.94
N GLY A 267 17.01 5.72 13.20
CA GLY A 267 16.36 6.98 12.87
C GLY A 267 17.00 7.71 11.69
N ASN A 268 17.76 7.01 10.85
CA ASN A 268 18.20 7.56 9.57
C ASN A 268 17.07 7.44 8.55
N ILE A 269 17.01 8.38 7.62
CA ILE A 269 16.03 8.37 6.54
C ILE A 269 16.70 7.85 5.27
N TRP A 270 16.12 6.79 4.72
CA TRP A 270 16.52 6.18 3.47
C TRP A 270 15.57 6.57 2.36
N THR A 271 16.11 6.83 1.18
CA THR A 271 15.31 7.20 0.00
C THR A 271 15.72 6.39 -1.22
N SER A 272 14.71 6.06 -2.04
CA SER A 272 14.91 5.72 -3.43
C SER A 272 14.59 6.95 -4.25
N SER A 273 15.56 7.53 -4.92
CA SER A 273 15.42 8.80 -5.60
C SER A 273 16.08 8.82 -6.98
N GLN A 274 15.58 9.70 -7.84
CA GLN A 274 16.19 10.02 -9.12
C GLN A 274 16.88 11.37 -9.00
N ASP A 275 18.21 11.37 -9.17
CA ASP A 275 19.01 12.60 -9.18
C ASP A 275 18.56 13.51 -10.33
N ALA A 276 18.18 14.75 -10.01
CA ALA A 276 17.59 15.70 -10.95
C ALA A 276 18.55 16.13 -12.08
N ILE A 277 19.86 16.05 -11.85
CA ILE A 277 20.90 16.46 -12.81
C ILE A 277 21.26 15.31 -13.73
N SER A 278 21.58 14.14 -13.15
CA SER A 278 22.08 12.99 -13.93
C SER A 278 20.96 12.07 -14.45
N GLY A 279 19.74 12.20 -13.92
CA GLY A 279 18.62 11.30 -14.19
C GLY A 279 18.79 9.89 -13.63
N LYS A 280 19.86 9.63 -12.87
CA LYS A 280 20.18 8.31 -12.34
C LYS A 280 19.41 8.02 -11.08
N TRP A 281 18.93 6.78 -10.97
CA TRP A 281 18.27 6.29 -9.76
C TRP A 281 19.29 5.72 -8.77
N GLY A 282 18.99 5.86 -7.48
CA GLY A 282 19.82 5.31 -6.43
C GLY A 282 19.13 5.21 -5.09
N ILE A 283 19.81 4.53 -4.17
CA ILE A 283 19.46 4.50 -2.75
C ILE A 283 20.38 5.45 -2.01
N SER A 284 19.78 6.33 -1.23
CA SER A 284 20.50 7.32 -0.43
C SER A 284 20.09 7.24 1.03
N ARG A 285 20.98 7.65 1.93
CA ARG A 285 20.72 7.72 3.37
C ARG A 285 21.03 9.11 3.89
N TYR A 286 20.09 9.70 4.61
CA TYR A 286 20.27 10.89 5.42
C TYR A 286 20.51 10.45 6.87
N ASP A 287 21.67 10.76 7.42
CA ASP A 287 21.99 10.42 8.81
C ASP A 287 21.13 11.24 9.77
N LYS A 288 20.61 10.59 10.82
CA LYS A 288 19.74 11.21 11.83
C LYS A 288 20.29 12.54 12.37
N LYS A 289 21.61 12.63 12.57
CA LYS A 289 22.28 13.82 13.09
C LYS A 289 22.18 15.01 12.14
N GLY A 290 22.28 14.77 10.84
CA GLY A 290 22.22 15.81 9.82
C GLY A 290 20.81 16.24 9.42
N LEU A 291 19.76 15.53 9.86
CA LEU A 291 18.37 15.86 9.51
C LEU A 291 17.88 17.20 10.09
N SER A 292 18.56 17.73 11.10
CA SER A 292 18.27 19.06 11.67
C SER A 292 19.03 20.20 10.98
N ASP A 293 19.96 19.88 10.08
CA ASP A 293 20.71 20.87 9.34
C ASP A 293 19.79 21.63 8.37
N LYS A 294 20.14 22.85 8.04
CA LYS A 294 19.37 23.67 7.11
C LYS A 294 19.29 23.04 5.71
N LYS A 295 20.32 22.27 5.33
CA LYS A 295 20.36 21.45 4.09
C LYS A 295 20.96 20.09 4.44
N PRO A 296 20.13 19.10 4.76
CA PRO A 296 20.60 17.75 5.01
C PRO A 296 21.32 17.17 3.79
N VAL A 297 22.44 16.48 4.04
CA VAL A 297 23.23 15.85 2.96
C VAL A 297 23.02 14.36 3.00
N ALA A 298 22.68 13.79 1.85
CA ALA A 298 22.53 12.36 1.67
C ALA A 298 23.86 11.66 1.34
N THR A 299 24.10 10.50 1.95
CA THR A 299 25.11 9.55 1.50
C THR A 299 24.50 8.65 0.44
N LYS A 300 25.03 8.67 -0.78
CA LYS A 300 24.62 7.77 -1.87
C LYS A 300 25.22 6.39 -1.64
N ILE A 301 24.37 5.34 -1.55
CA ILE A 301 24.78 3.98 -1.18
C ILE A 301 24.98 3.09 -2.41
N ALA A 302 24.15 3.22 -3.44
CA ALA A 302 24.08 2.23 -4.51
C ALA A 302 24.29 2.82 -5.92
N SER A 303 24.85 4.02 -6.05
CA SER A 303 25.19 4.58 -7.38
C SER A 303 26.36 3.89 -8.06
N GLU A 304 27.26 3.25 -7.30
CA GLU A 304 28.44 2.54 -7.82
C GLU A 304 28.21 1.04 -8.07
N TYR A 305 27.20 0.45 -7.45
CA TYR A 305 26.94 -0.98 -7.52
C TYR A 305 25.76 -1.25 -8.45
N ALA A 306 26.04 -1.61 -9.67
CA ALA A 306 25.26 -2.47 -10.59
C ALA A 306 23.72 -2.38 -10.61
N VAL A 307 23.09 -1.39 -10.00
CA VAL A 307 21.64 -1.15 -10.15
C VAL A 307 21.35 -0.56 -11.54
N ASN A 308 22.42 -0.38 -12.36
CA ASN A 308 22.40 -0.01 -13.77
C ASN A 308 21.31 1.01 -14.10
N GLU A 309 21.34 2.18 -13.42
CA GLU A 309 20.47 3.33 -13.76
C GLU A 309 18.96 3.04 -13.70
N ARG A 310 18.56 1.91 -13.09
CA ARG A 310 17.16 1.47 -13.04
C ARG A 310 16.48 1.98 -11.79
N MET A 311 15.21 2.36 -11.96
CA MET A 311 14.32 2.74 -10.86
C MET A 311 14.37 1.72 -9.72
N THR A 312 14.59 2.21 -8.51
CA THR A 312 14.54 1.43 -7.27
C THR A 312 13.23 1.68 -6.54
N PHE A 313 12.80 0.70 -5.73
CA PHE A 313 11.52 0.70 -5.05
C PHE A 313 11.69 0.14 -3.65
N GLY A 314 10.67 0.18 -2.84
CA GLY A 314 10.53 -0.45 -1.54
C GLY A 314 11.86 -0.59 -0.78
N ILE A 315 11.96 -0.03 0.40
CA ILE A 315 13.16 -0.14 1.24
C ILE A 315 12.74 -0.78 2.54
N LEU A 316 13.54 -1.74 3.02
CA LEU A 316 13.31 -2.47 4.26
C LEU A 316 14.63 -2.65 5.01
N GLU A 317 14.69 -2.32 6.30
CA GLU A 317 15.75 -2.79 7.18
C GLU A 317 15.35 -4.14 7.80
N ALA A 318 16.06 -5.20 7.46
CA ALA A 318 15.87 -6.51 8.03
C ALA A 318 16.38 -6.59 9.49
N SER A 319 15.96 -7.61 10.24
CA SER A 319 16.32 -7.79 11.64
C SER A 319 17.83 -7.90 11.88
N ASP A 320 18.58 -8.35 10.88
CA ASP A 320 20.05 -8.42 10.91
C ASP A 320 20.75 -7.07 10.60
N GLY A 321 19.99 -6.00 10.36
CA GLY A 321 20.49 -4.65 10.05
C GLY A 321 20.80 -4.44 8.57
N SER A 322 20.64 -5.43 7.72
CA SER A 322 20.80 -5.24 6.27
C SER A 322 19.62 -4.48 5.68
N ILE A 323 19.91 -3.69 4.64
CA ILE A 323 18.88 -2.93 3.91
C ILE A 323 18.55 -3.68 2.62
N TRP A 324 17.29 -4.01 2.46
CA TRP A 324 16.76 -4.65 1.26
C TRP A 324 16.00 -3.62 0.44
N PHE A 325 16.09 -3.72 -0.88
CA PHE A 325 15.34 -2.86 -1.78
C PHE A 325 15.05 -3.55 -3.11
N GLY A 326 13.91 -3.20 -3.68
CA GLY A 326 13.48 -3.69 -4.97
C GLY A 326 13.95 -2.82 -6.13
N SER A 327 13.89 -3.35 -7.34
CA SER A 327 14.18 -2.62 -8.58
C SER A 327 13.33 -3.12 -9.75
N LEU A 328 13.55 -2.53 -10.95
CA LEU A 328 12.98 -3.02 -12.21
C LEU A 328 13.43 -4.45 -12.57
N GLY A 329 14.50 -4.95 -11.99
CA GLY A 329 15.07 -6.25 -12.35
C GLY A 329 15.34 -7.16 -11.16
N GLY A 330 14.56 -7.08 -10.08
CA GLY A 330 14.70 -7.97 -8.95
C GLY A 330 14.93 -7.27 -7.62
N VAL A 331 15.58 -7.97 -6.69
CA VAL A 331 15.80 -7.55 -5.31
C VAL A 331 17.29 -7.49 -4.99
N TYR A 332 17.66 -6.56 -4.12
CA TYR A 332 19.02 -6.31 -3.69
C TYR A 332 19.09 -6.24 -2.16
N ARG A 333 20.25 -6.55 -1.61
CA ARG A 333 20.58 -6.44 -0.18
C ARG A 333 21.88 -5.69 0.00
N TYR A 334 21.87 -4.64 0.81
CA TYR A 334 23.04 -3.91 1.28
C TYR A 334 23.36 -4.32 2.72
N ASP A 335 24.59 -4.79 2.98
CA ASP A 335 25.03 -5.29 4.28
C ASP A 335 25.85 -4.24 5.10
N GLY A 336 25.92 -3.01 4.62
CA GLY A 336 26.73 -1.94 5.17
C GLY A 336 28.04 -1.69 4.40
N ASN A 337 28.49 -2.65 3.59
CA ASN A 337 29.73 -2.55 2.81
C ASN A 337 29.53 -2.80 1.31
N SER A 338 28.67 -3.74 0.99
CA SER A 338 28.44 -4.20 -0.39
C SER A 338 26.97 -4.39 -0.69
N VAL A 339 26.64 -4.29 -1.97
CA VAL A 339 25.29 -4.61 -2.48
C VAL A 339 25.35 -5.94 -3.22
N LYS A 340 24.51 -6.88 -2.80
CA LYS A 340 24.32 -8.17 -3.44
C LYS A 340 22.99 -8.18 -4.20
N ASP A 341 22.98 -8.68 -5.42
CA ASP A 341 21.77 -9.08 -6.13
C ASP A 341 21.45 -10.56 -5.91
N PHE A 342 20.20 -10.95 -6.21
CA PHE A 342 19.74 -12.33 -6.10
C PHE A 342 19.17 -12.85 -7.42
N LYS A 343 19.59 -12.27 -8.54
CA LYS A 343 19.14 -12.68 -9.86
C LYS A 343 19.62 -14.08 -10.20
N GLY A 344 18.78 -14.86 -10.83
CA GLY A 344 19.18 -16.04 -11.56
C GLY A 344 19.98 -15.62 -12.83
N LYS A 345 21.00 -16.40 -13.16
CA LYS A 345 21.73 -16.24 -14.43
C LYS A 345 20.85 -16.67 -15.59
#